data_3e1ce4d10230a8addf0e527a5153f4a9
#
_entry.id   3e1ce4d10230a8addf0e527a5153f4a9
#
_cell.length_a   1.000
_cell.length_b   1.000
_cell.length_c   1.000
_cell.angle_alpha   90.00
_cell.angle_beta   90.00
_cell.angle_gamma   90.00
#
_symmetry.space_group_name_H-M   'P 1'
#
loop_
_entity.id
_entity.type
_entity.pdbx_description
1 polymer ?
#
loop_
_entity_poly.entity_id
_entity_poly.type
_entity_poly.pdbx_seq_one_letter_code
_entity_poly.pdbx_strand_id
1 'polypeptide(L)'
;MSNELLASYDTFPYQSHPFRQSHPDRLATIGHLFGMTPPSVETARVLEIGCAAGGNLLPMAESLPNAEFVGVDLSPRQVEEGRDDVRKLGLANVRLVAMDITDFPADLGAFDYIVAHGVYSWV
;
A
#
# COMPACT_ATOMS: atom_id res chain seq x y z
N MET A 1 3.86 -4.96 -17.24
CA MET A 1 3.89 -6.39 -16.86
C MET A 1 3.05 -7.19 -17.83
N SER A 2 3.41 -8.44 -18.08
CA SER A 2 2.72 -9.30 -19.04
C SER A 2 1.44 -9.92 -18.46
N ASN A 3 0.54 -10.35 -19.36
CA ASN A 3 -0.66 -11.11 -18.95
C ASN A 3 -0.30 -12.45 -18.29
N GLU A 4 0.82 -13.05 -18.68
CA GLU A 4 1.32 -14.29 -18.06
C GLU A 4 1.72 -14.06 -16.59
N LEU A 5 2.35 -12.93 -16.29
CA LEU A 5 2.73 -12.57 -14.95
C LEU A 5 1.50 -12.31 -14.09
N LEU A 6 0.50 -11.60 -14.62
CA LEU A 6 -0.77 -11.39 -13.93
C LEU A 6 -1.47 -12.71 -13.61
N ALA A 7 -1.55 -13.62 -14.60
CA ALA A 7 -2.15 -14.93 -14.40
C ALA A 7 -1.42 -15.75 -13.33
N SER A 8 -0.08 -15.64 -13.28
CA SER A 8 0.73 -16.28 -12.23
C SER A 8 0.39 -15.75 -10.85
N TYR A 9 0.25 -14.43 -10.68
CA TYR A 9 -0.13 -13.83 -9.40
C TYR A 9 -1.55 -14.22 -8.96
N ASP A 10 -2.50 -14.32 -9.90
CA ASP A 10 -3.86 -14.73 -9.58
C ASP A 10 -3.96 -16.23 -9.24
N THR A 11 -3.09 -17.05 -9.83
CA THR A 11 -3.06 -18.51 -9.57
C THR A 11 -2.30 -18.83 -8.27
N PHE A 12 -1.17 -18.12 -8.03
CA PHE A 12 -0.32 -18.31 -6.85
C PHE A 12 -0.08 -16.97 -6.18
N PRO A 13 -1.10 -16.41 -5.48
CA PRO A 13 -0.99 -15.11 -4.87
C PRO A 13 0.04 -15.10 -3.73
N TYR A 14 0.79 -14.00 -3.60
CA TYR A 14 1.63 -13.77 -2.46
C TYR A 14 0.79 -13.64 -1.19
N GLN A 15 1.28 -14.22 -0.09
CA GLN A 15 0.71 -13.95 1.21
C GLN A 15 0.96 -12.49 1.61
N SER A 16 -0.13 -11.82 1.96
CA SER A 16 -0.07 -10.44 2.41
C SER A 16 0.05 -10.41 3.92
N HIS A 17 1.08 -9.73 4.45
CA HIS A 17 1.31 -9.60 5.88
C HIS A 17 2.00 -8.27 6.21
N PRO A 18 1.89 -7.79 7.46
CA PRO A 18 2.50 -6.53 7.84
C PRO A 18 4.02 -6.58 7.94
N PHE A 19 4.65 -5.46 7.61
CA PHE A 19 6.09 -5.25 7.74
C PHE A 19 6.34 -4.03 8.62
N ARG A 20 6.89 -4.22 9.82
CA ARG A 20 7.16 -3.14 10.77
C ARG A 20 8.09 -2.07 10.20
N GLN A 21 9.09 -2.47 9.44
CA GLN A 21 10.10 -1.57 8.89
C GLN A 21 9.55 -0.57 7.88
N SER A 22 8.38 -0.82 7.29
CA SER A 22 7.74 0.11 6.34
C SER A 22 6.62 0.92 6.96
N HIS A 23 6.33 0.76 8.26
CA HIS A 23 5.32 1.59 8.92
C HIS A 23 5.76 3.06 8.92
N PRO A 24 4.85 4.01 8.59
CA PRO A 24 5.20 5.43 8.53
C PRO A 24 5.86 5.99 9.80
N ASP A 25 5.44 5.56 10.98
CA ASP A 25 6.06 5.96 12.24
C ASP A 25 7.56 5.66 12.26
N ARG A 26 7.94 4.48 11.77
CA ARG A 26 9.34 4.07 11.73
C ARG A 26 10.12 4.86 10.69
N LEU A 27 9.53 5.09 9.53
CA LEU A 27 10.14 5.91 8.47
C LEU A 27 10.33 7.34 8.94
N ALA A 28 9.36 7.93 9.61
CA ALA A 28 9.47 9.27 10.18
C ALA A 28 10.56 9.34 11.25
N THR A 29 10.63 8.36 12.15
CA THR A 29 11.67 8.27 13.19
C THR A 29 13.06 8.22 12.57
N ILE A 30 13.28 7.38 11.56
CA ILE A 30 14.55 7.29 10.84
C ILE A 30 14.87 8.61 10.15
N GLY A 31 13.87 9.25 9.51
CA GLY A 31 14.03 10.55 8.90
C GLY A 31 14.51 11.62 9.88
N HIS A 32 13.93 11.68 11.07
CA HIS A 32 14.36 12.60 12.14
C HIS A 32 15.80 12.33 12.57
N LEU A 33 16.19 11.06 12.70
CA LEU A 33 17.57 10.69 13.07
C LEU A 33 18.60 11.16 12.04
N PHE A 34 18.21 11.25 10.77
CA PHE A 34 19.08 11.77 9.69
C PHE A 34 18.89 13.25 9.40
N GLY A 35 18.24 14.00 10.30
CA GLY A 35 18.10 15.45 10.20
C GLY A 35 17.01 15.92 9.23
N MET A 36 16.14 15.04 8.79
CA MET A 36 15.00 15.40 7.95
C MET A 36 13.85 15.93 8.81
N THR A 37 12.89 16.58 8.15
CA THR A 37 11.61 16.98 8.77
C THR A 37 10.49 16.28 8.02
N PRO A 38 10.24 14.99 8.32
CA PRO A 38 9.21 14.22 7.61
C PRO A 38 7.80 14.74 7.94
N PRO A 39 6.83 14.54 7.02
CA PRO A 39 5.43 14.87 7.29
C PRO A 39 4.88 14.10 8.49
N SER A 40 3.90 14.70 9.20
CA SER A 40 3.23 14.02 10.30
C SER A 40 2.54 12.77 9.81
N VAL A 41 2.79 11.63 10.46
CA VAL A 41 2.16 10.35 10.10
C VAL A 41 0.68 10.31 10.45
N GLU A 42 0.24 11.12 11.41
CA GLU A 42 -1.16 11.12 11.86
C GLU A 42 -2.14 11.58 10.78
N THR A 43 -1.68 12.43 9.86
CA THR A 43 -2.48 13.01 8.77
C THR A 43 -1.86 12.79 7.40
N ALA A 44 -0.89 11.89 7.31
CA ALA A 44 -0.16 11.63 6.07
C ALA A 44 -1.02 10.93 5.02
N ARG A 45 -0.61 11.07 3.75
CA ARG A 45 -1.06 10.21 2.66
C ARG A 45 0.02 9.20 2.34
N VAL A 46 -0.34 7.92 2.39
CA VAL A 46 0.59 6.80 2.24
C VAL A 46 0.17 5.95 1.04
N LEU A 47 1.14 5.65 0.17
CA LEU A 47 0.95 4.74 -0.95
C LEU A 47 1.76 3.48 -0.72
N GLU A 48 1.13 2.31 -0.87
CA GLU A 48 1.83 1.04 -1.00
C GLU A 48 1.72 0.51 -2.43
N ILE A 49 2.86 0.29 -3.06
CA ILE A 49 2.96 -0.31 -4.39
C ILE A 49 3.15 -1.82 -4.21
N GLY A 50 2.31 -2.61 -4.87
CA GLY A 50 2.31 -4.06 -4.68
C GLY A 50 1.66 -4.47 -3.36
N CYS A 51 0.49 -3.91 -3.06
CA CYS A 51 -0.18 -4.08 -1.76
C CYS A 51 -0.81 -5.46 -1.56
N ALA A 52 -0.94 -6.27 -2.61
CA ALA A 52 -1.66 -7.55 -2.57
C ALA A 52 -3.07 -7.37 -1.98
N ALA A 53 -3.45 -8.16 -0.99
CA ALA A 53 -4.73 -8.04 -0.29
C ALA A 53 -4.71 -7.05 0.89
N GLY A 54 -3.66 -6.23 1.01
CA GLY A 54 -3.58 -5.17 2.01
C GLY A 54 -3.09 -5.61 3.39
N GLY A 55 -2.46 -6.77 3.50
CA GLY A 55 -2.00 -7.30 4.80
C GLY A 55 -1.02 -6.40 5.54
N ASN A 56 -0.26 -5.57 4.81
CA ASN A 56 0.61 -4.57 5.41
C ASN A 56 -0.13 -3.23 5.66
N LEU A 57 -0.99 -2.83 4.72
CA LEU A 57 -1.63 -1.51 4.71
C LEU A 57 -2.79 -1.39 5.70
N LEU A 58 -3.62 -2.43 5.80
CA LEU A 58 -4.82 -2.38 6.65
C LEU A 58 -4.52 -2.16 8.14
N PRO A 59 -3.52 -2.84 8.73
CA PRO A 59 -3.13 -2.55 10.12
C PRO A 59 -2.64 -1.11 10.34
N MET A 60 -1.95 -0.53 9.36
CA MET A 60 -1.55 0.88 9.42
C MET A 60 -2.77 1.80 9.46
N ALA A 61 -3.76 1.54 8.62
CA ALA A 61 -4.98 2.33 8.54
C ALA A 61 -5.78 2.26 9.85
N GLU A 62 -5.82 1.11 10.51
CA GLU A 62 -6.45 0.98 11.83
C GLU A 62 -5.72 1.81 12.89
N SER A 63 -4.39 1.81 12.86
CA SER A 63 -3.58 2.51 13.86
C SER A 63 -3.52 4.03 13.63
N LEU A 64 -3.78 4.49 12.41
CA LEU A 64 -3.68 5.90 12.00
C LEU A 64 -4.99 6.35 11.31
N PRO A 65 -6.08 6.52 12.07
CA PRO A 65 -7.41 6.71 11.48
C PRO A 65 -7.58 8.04 10.73
N ASN A 66 -6.72 9.02 10.97
CA ASN A 66 -6.76 10.33 10.29
C ASN A 66 -5.82 10.43 9.10
N ALA A 67 -5.00 9.41 8.86
CA ALA A 67 -4.18 9.30 7.67
C ALA A 67 -4.96 8.63 6.54
N GLU A 68 -4.52 8.84 5.30
CA GLU A 68 -5.10 8.22 4.11
C GLU A 68 -4.15 7.19 3.52
N PHE A 69 -4.67 6.04 3.15
CA PHE A 69 -3.89 4.93 2.61
C PHE A 69 -4.41 4.51 1.25
N VAL A 70 -3.51 4.43 0.28
CA VAL A 70 -3.82 3.91 -1.05
C VAL A 70 -2.88 2.75 -1.32
N GLY A 71 -3.45 1.62 -1.71
CA GLY A 71 -2.70 0.45 -2.15
C GLY A 71 -2.99 0.16 -3.62
N VAL A 72 -1.96 -0.17 -4.38
CA VAL A 72 -2.10 -0.58 -5.77
C VAL A 72 -1.46 -1.94 -5.98
N ASP A 73 -2.09 -2.78 -6.76
CA ASP A 73 -1.57 -4.11 -7.12
C ASP A 73 -2.07 -4.50 -8.50
N LEU A 74 -1.30 -5.33 -9.17
CA LEU A 74 -1.64 -5.82 -10.50
C LEU A 74 -2.78 -6.84 -10.48
N SER A 75 -2.93 -7.61 -9.39
CA SER A 75 -3.91 -8.68 -9.27
C SER A 75 -5.29 -8.17 -8.86
N PRO A 76 -6.28 -8.15 -9.76
CA PRO A 76 -7.66 -7.77 -9.39
C PRO A 76 -8.26 -8.65 -8.30
N ARG A 77 -7.90 -9.94 -8.30
CA ARG A 77 -8.38 -10.91 -7.29
C ARG A 77 -7.92 -10.53 -5.89
N GLN A 78 -6.63 -10.24 -5.71
CA GLN A 78 -6.10 -9.86 -4.40
C GLN A 78 -6.63 -8.51 -3.93
N VAL A 79 -6.76 -7.55 -4.84
CA VAL A 79 -7.35 -6.24 -4.54
C VAL A 79 -8.80 -6.40 -4.07
N GLU A 80 -9.59 -7.25 -4.72
CA GLU A 80 -10.97 -7.46 -4.32
C GLU A 80 -11.08 -8.16 -2.96
N GLU A 81 -10.21 -9.11 -2.66
CA GLU A 81 -10.12 -9.72 -1.33
C GLU A 81 -9.81 -8.66 -0.26
N GLY A 82 -8.86 -7.76 -0.56
CA GLY A 82 -8.52 -6.66 0.33
C GLY A 82 -9.67 -5.67 0.53
N ARG A 83 -10.41 -5.36 -0.52
CA ARG A 83 -11.61 -4.51 -0.43
C ARG A 83 -12.68 -5.11 0.46
N ASP A 84 -12.86 -6.44 0.41
CA ASP A 84 -13.77 -7.14 1.31
C ASP A 84 -13.33 -6.97 2.77
N ASP A 85 -12.05 -7.10 3.05
CA ASP A 85 -11.51 -6.91 4.39
C ASP A 85 -11.66 -5.47 4.87
N VAL A 86 -11.45 -4.49 4.00
CA VAL A 86 -11.71 -3.06 4.30
C VAL A 86 -13.16 -2.86 4.73
N ARG A 87 -14.11 -3.45 4.01
CA ARG A 87 -15.53 -3.38 4.35
C ARG A 87 -15.85 -4.04 5.69
N LYS A 88 -15.31 -5.23 5.93
CA LYS A 88 -15.52 -5.98 7.18
C LYS A 88 -14.97 -5.26 8.40
N LEU A 89 -13.82 -4.59 8.24
CA LEU A 89 -13.18 -3.82 9.30
C LEU A 89 -13.77 -2.42 9.48
N GLY A 90 -14.61 -1.98 8.54
CA GLY A 90 -15.22 -0.65 8.58
C GLY A 90 -14.22 0.48 8.39
N LEU A 91 -13.14 0.26 7.67
CA LEU A 91 -12.10 1.27 7.43
C LEU A 91 -12.55 2.27 6.36
N ALA A 92 -12.55 3.56 6.71
CA ALA A 92 -12.94 4.65 5.81
C ALA A 92 -11.74 5.32 5.12
N ASN A 93 -10.52 5.02 5.55
CA ASN A 93 -9.29 5.70 5.14
C ASN A 93 -8.37 4.85 4.26
N VAL A 94 -8.90 3.81 3.63
CA VAL A 94 -8.14 2.93 2.73
C VAL A 94 -8.84 2.81 1.39
N ARG A 95 -8.05 2.94 0.32
CA ARG A 95 -8.49 2.68 -1.05
C ARG A 95 -7.52 1.70 -1.70
N LEU A 96 -8.04 0.57 -2.20
CA LEU A 96 -7.26 -0.43 -2.93
C LEU A 96 -7.67 -0.43 -4.40
N VAL A 97 -6.68 -0.38 -5.30
CA VAL A 97 -6.90 -0.24 -6.74
C VAL A 97 -6.10 -1.30 -7.49
N ALA A 98 -6.78 -2.04 -8.37
CA ALA A 98 -6.12 -2.96 -9.29
C ALA A 98 -5.61 -2.19 -10.50
N MET A 99 -4.27 -2.10 -10.65
CA MET A 99 -3.66 -1.38 -11.76
C MET A 99 -2.20 -1.76 -11.93
N ASP A 100 -1.69 -1.56 -13.14
CA ASP A 100 -0.25 -1.54 -13.38
C ASP A 100 0.31 -0.20 -12.89
N ILE A 101 1.41 -0.22 -12.14
CA ILE A 101 2.02 1.01 -11.61
C ILE A 101 2.49 1.96 -12.71
N THR A 102 2.78 1.45 -13.90
CA THR A 102 3.15 2.29 -15.04
C THR A 102 2.00 3.14 -15.56
N ASP A 103 0.76 2.78 -15.21
CA ASP A 103 -0.46 3.49 -15.58
C ASP A 103 -0.98 4.39 -14.45
N PHE A 104 -0.13 4.71 -13.47
CA PHE A 104 -0.53 5.45 -12.28
C PHE A 104 -1.14 6.81 -12.65
N PRO A 105 -2.41 7.06 -12.29
CA PRO A 105 -3.09 8.27 -12.72
C PRO A 105 -2.69 9.47 -11.87
N ALA A 106 -2.54 10.63 -12.52
CA ALA A 106 -2.19 11.88 -11.84
C ALA A 106 -3.26 12.34 -10.84
N ASP A 107 -4.51 11.91 -11.02
CA ASP A 107 -5.63 12.29 -10.16
C ASP A 107 -5.61 11.61 -8.78
N LEU A 108 -4.78 10.60 -8.57
CA LEU A 108 -4.54 10.05 -7.23
C LEU A 108 -3.74 11.01 -6.33
N GLY A 109 -3.12 12.03 -6.92
CA GLY A 109 -2.43 13.09 -6.19
C GLY A 109 -1.02 12.72 -5.72
N ALA A 110 -0.53 13.47 -4.76
CA ALA A 110 0.79 13.27 -4.17
C ALA A 110 0.70 12.50 -2.85
N PHE A 111 1.80 11.85 -2.46
CA PHE A 111 1.91 11.08 -1.23
C PHE A 111 3.08 11.54 -0.39
N ASP A 112 2.91 11.47 0.94
CA ASP A 112 3.95 11.80 1.90
C ASP A 112 4.91 10.65 2.11
N TYR A 113 4.41 9.41 2.06
CA TYR A 113 5.20 8.19 2.19
C TYR A 113 4.82 7.22 1.09
N ILE A 114 5.84 6.62 0.47
CA ILE A 114 5.66 5.59 -0.55
C ILE A 114 6.42 4.34 -0.12
N VAL A 115 5.71 3.23 -0.04
CA VAL A 115 6.24 1.94 0.41
C VAL A 115 6.14 0.93 -0.72
N ALA A 116 7.21 0.18 -0.95
CA ALA A 116 7.23 -0.91 -1.92
C ALA A 116 8.11 -2.04 -1.40
N HIS A 117 7.59 -3.27 -1.41
CA HIS A 117 8.33 -4.46 -1.00
C HIS A 117 8.52 -5.39 -2.20
N GLY A 118 9.75 -5.43 -2.75
CA GLY A 118 10.12 -6.34 -3.82
C GLY A 118 9.49 -6.07 -5.19
N VAL A 119 8.73 -4.99 -5.35
CA VAL A 119 7.98 -4.70 -6.58
C VAL A 119 8.90 -4.42 -7.75
N TYR A 120 9.95 -3.64 -7.55
CA TYR A 120 10.88 -3.27 -8.62
C TYR A 120 11.66 -4.46 -9.18
N SER A 121 11.63 -5.61 -8.51
CA SER A 121 12.21 -6.85 -9.02
C SER A 121 11.39 -7.46 -10.17
N TRP A 122 10.14 -7.00 -10.34
CA TRP A 122 9.16 -7.56 -11.27
C TRP A 122 8.77 -6.60 -12.41
N VAL A 123 9.15 -5.36 -12.33
CA VAL A 123 8.82 -4.30 -13.31
C VAL A 123 10.01 -3.86 -14.14
#